data_878199d929815b45cd20f58463f1ae25
#
_entry.id   878199d929815b45cd20f58463f1ae25
#
_cell.length_a   1.000
_cell.length_b   1.000
_cell.length_c   1.000
_cell.angle_alpha   90.00
_cell.angle_beta   90.00
_cell.angle_gamma   90.00
#
_symmetry.space_group_name_H-M   'P 1'
#
loop_
_entity.id
_entity.type
_entity.pdbx_description
1 polymer ?
#
loop_
_entity_poly.entity_id
_entity_poly.type
_entity_poly.pdbx_seq_one_letter_code
_entity_poly.pdbx_strand_id
1 'polypeptide(L)'
;MNNTMGIIYTTKDDLTLREMTASRAVAALPVAGRYRMIDFVLSNMVNSGVRNVGVIMQKNYHSLMDHLGSGKEWDLHTRNDGLRILPPFLTRENVGEYSGNIDALRSNAGFLRRSRQEYVILSASHTVFNTTYYDMLAEHIRSNADITMMYVKARPSDIDYSVASNDSHAFADVDETGRVLEIEVNPNVASYPNYLMDV
;
A
#
# COMPACT_ATOMS: atom_id res chain seq x y z
N MET A 1 -17.03 -7.51 -0.74
CA MET A 1 -16.52 -6.32 -1.50
C MET A 1 -16.24 -6.67 -2.97
N ASN A 2 -17.23 -7.26 -3.67
CA ASN A 2 -17.02 -7.72 -5.07
C ASN A 2 -16.76 -6.58 -6.08
N ASN A 3 -17.10 -5.32 -5.72
CA ASN A 3 -16.89 -4.14 -6.57
C ASN A 3 -15.64 -3.33 -6.17
N THR A 4 -14.69 -3.97 -5.48
CA THR A 4 -13.47 -3.34 -5.00
C THR A 4 -12.27 -4.18 -5.42
N MET A 5 -11.23 -3.52 -5.92
CA MET A 5 -9.93 -4.12 -6.18
C MET A 5 -8.87 -3.55 -5.24
N GLY A 6 -7.78 -4.28 -5.08
CA GLY A 6 -6.62 -3.84 -4.31
C GLY A 6 -5.43 -3.54 -5.20
N ILE A 7 -4.68 -2.51 -4.86
CA ILE A 7 -3.34 -2.24 -5.36
C ILE A 7 -2.39 -2.15 -4.17
N ILE A 8 -1.40 -3.03 -4.15
CA ILE A 8 -0.33 -2.97 -3.17
C ILE A 8 0.91 -2.45 -3.90
N TYR A 9 1.49 -1.38 -3.41
CA TYR A 9 2.74 -0.88 -3.93
C TYR A 9 3.88 -1.21 -2.98
N THR A 10 4.99 -1.68 -3.55
CA THR A 10 6.20 -1.87 -2.79
C THR A 10 6.94 -0.54 -2.73
N THR A 11 7.32 -0.14 -1.54
CA THR A 11 8.11 1.08 -1.34
C THR A 11 9.52 0.92 -1.92
N LYS A 12 10.18 2.04 -2.16
CA LYS A 12 11.61 2.09 -2.45
C LYS A 12 12.39 1.48 -1.28
N ASP A 13 13.62 1.09 -1.56
CA ASP A 13 14.52 0.55 -0.54
C ASP A 13 14.60 1.49 0.65
N ASP A 14 14.28 0.97 1.83
CA ASP A 14 14.45 1.70 3.07
C ASP A 14 15.93 1.70 3.46
N LEU A 15 16.56 2.85 3.37
CA LEU A 15 17.97 3.03 3.73
C LEU A 15 18.23 2.74 5.21
N THR A 16 17.21 2.78 6.06
CA THR A 16 17.33 2.49 7.49
C THR A 16 17.50 1.00 7.76
N LEU A 17 16.97 0.14 6.89
CA LEU A 17 17.02 -1.31 7.02
C LEU A 17 18.32 -1.94 6.43
N ARG A 18 19.17 -1.14 5.81
CA ARG A 18 20.54 -1.48 5.37
C ARG A 18 20.63 -2.86 4.70
N GLU A 19 21.39 -3.78 5.31
CA GLU A 19 21.65 -5.11 4.76
C GLU A 19 20.41 -5.97 4.60
N MET A 20 19.35 -5.71 5.35
CA MET A 20 18.10 -6.46 5.26
C MET A 20 17.40 -6.28 3.91
N THR A 21 17.55 -5.11 3.30
CA THR A 21 16.94 -4.75 2.01
C THR A 21 17.92 -4.75 0.84
N ALA A 22 19.20 -5.02 1.07
CA ALA A 22 20.23 -4.99 0.03
C ALA A 22 19.93 -5.92 -1.17
N SER A 23 19.26 -7.06 -0.93
CA SER A 23 18.95 -8.07 -1.97
C SER A 23 17.47 -8.41 -2.08
N ARG A 24 16.59 -7.78 -1.31
CA ARG A 24 15.16 -8.06 -1.30
C ARG A 24 14.34 -6.82 -0.96
N ALA A 25 13.14 -6.71 -1.52
CA ALA A 25 12.20 -5.65 -1.21
C ALA A 25 11.74 -5.74 0.25
N VAL A 26 11.40 -4.60 0.88
CA VAL A 26 10.82 -4.53 2.24
C VAL A 26 9.61 -5.46 2.38
N ALA A 27 8.73 -5.47 1.37
CA ALA A 27 7.58 -6.38 1.29
C ALA A 27 7.92 -7.87 1.50
N ALA A 28 9.15 -8.29 1.17
CA ALA A 28 9.62 -9.67 1.28
C ALA A 28 10.36 -9.95 2.59
N LEU A 29 10.49 -8.98 3.50
CA LEU A 29 11.15 -9.19 4.79
C LEU A 29 10.36 -10.17 5.65
N PRO A 30 11.05 -11.15 6.27
CA PRO A 30 10.41 -12.13 7.14
C PRO A 30 9.95 -11.50 8.45
N VAL A 31 8.73 -11.85 8.87
CA VAL A 31 8.13 -11.46 10.13
C VAL A 31 7.74 -12.72 10.89
N ALA A 32 8.06 -12.78 12.18
CA ALA A 32 7.74 -13.90 13.06
C ALA A 32 8.17 -15.28 12.51
N GLY A 33 9.24 -15.34 11.73
CA GLY A 33 9.88 -16.56 11.21
C GLY A 33 9.14 -17.26 10.07
N ARG A 34 7.88 -16.94 9.78
CA ARG A 34 7.08 -17.62 8.75
C ARG A 34 6.48 -16.67 7.72
N TYR A 35 6.00 -15.52 8.16
CA TYR A 35 5.31 -14.54 7.31
C TYR A 35 6.28 -13.57 6.69
N ARG A 36 5.82 -12.85 5.67
CA ARG A 36 6.50 -11.67 5.12
C ARG A 36 5.61 -10.44 5.30
N MET A 37 6.20 -9.26 5.22
CA MET A 37 5.48 -8.00 5.41
C MET A 37 4.19 -7.93 4.57
N ILE A 38 4.27 -8.30 3.30
CA ILE A 38 3.13 -8.24 2.37
C ILE A 38 1.96 -9.15 2.76
N ASP A 39 2.21 -10.22 3.53
CA ASP A 39 1.17 -11.20 3.89
C ASP A 39 0.06 -10.57 4.73
N PHE A 40 0.39 -9.59 5.55
CA PHE A 40 -0.58 -8.87 6.39
C PHE A 40 -1.55 -8.06 5.54
N VAL A 41 -1.04 -7.30 4.58
CA VAL A 41 -1.87 -6.49 3.69
C VAL A 41 -2.72 -7.35 2.78
N LEU A 42 -2.15 -8.40 2.18
CA LEU A 42 -2.90 -9.37 1.37
C LEU A 42 -4.00 -10.05 2.18
N SER A 43 -3.70 -10.46 3.42
CA SER A 43 -4.69 -11.08 4.31
C SER A 43 -5.83 -10.13 4.65
N ASN A 44 -5.53 -8.86 4.95
CA ASN A 44 -6.54 -7.84 5.20
C ASN A 44 -7.45 -7.63 3.97
N MET A 45 -6.88 -7.58 2.76
CA MET A 45 -7.66 -7.45 1.52
C MET A 45 -8.55 -8.66 1.29
N VAL A 46 -8.01 -9.86 1.40
CA VAL A 46 -8.77 -11.10 1.17
C VAL A 46 -9.84 -11.32 2.23
N ASN A 47 -9.54 -11.06 3.50
CA ASN A 47 -10.51 -11.13 4.60
C ASN A 47 -11.63 -10.09 4.44
N SER A 48 -11.35 -8.98 3.76
CA SER A 48 -12.35 -7.99 3.35
C SER A 48 -13.10 -8.37 2.06
N GLY A 49 -12.86 -9.55 1.49
CA GLY A 49 -13.53 -10.01 0.28
C GLY A 49 -13.03 -9.37 -1.02
N VAL A 50 -11.88 -8.70 -1.01
CA VAL A 50 -11.20 -8.22 -2.22
C VAL A 50 -10.57 -9.42 -2.92
N ARG A 51 -10.91 -9.63 -4.20
CA ARG A 51 -10.47 -10.80 -4.97
C ARG A 51 -9.62 -10.46 -6.21
N ASN A 52 -9.51 -9.20 -6.56
CA ASN A 52 -8.67 -8.71 -7.65
C ASN A 52 -7.59 -7.81 -7.04
N VAL A 53 -6.35 -8.28 -6.98
CA VAL A 53 -5.26 -7.58 -6.31
C VAL A 53 -4.06 -7.47 -7.24
N GLY A 54 -3.61 -6.26 -7.49
CA GLY A 54 -2.36 -5.96 -8.19
C GLY A 54 -1.24 -5.64 -7.21
N VAL A 55 -0.08 -6.24 -7.39
CA VAL A 55 1.12 -5.90 -6.61
C VAL A 55 2.13 -5.23 -7.54
N ILE A 56 2.29 -3.94 -7.39
CA ILE A 56 3.28 -3.15 -8.14
C ILE A 56 4.65 -3.37 -7.50
N MET A 57 5.56 -3.87 -8.29
CA MET A 57 6.92 -4.18 -7.85
C MET A 57 7.92 -3.11 -8.25
N GLN A 58 8.98 -2.98 -7.48
CA GLN A 58 10.13 -2.14 -7.76
C GLN A 58 11.41 -2.98 -7.87
N LYS A 59 12.49 -2.57 -7.23
CA LYS A 59 13.74 -3.33 -7.18
C LYS A 59 13.62 -4.62 -6.34
N ASN A 60 14.60 -5.49 -6.50
CA ASN A 60 14.85 -6.65 -5.64
C ASN A 60 13.62 -7.56 -5.44
N TYR A 61 12.75 -7.65 -6.45
CA TYR A 61 11.44 -8.29 -6.33
C TYR A 61 11.45 -9.81 -6.52
N HIS A 62 12.56 -10.46 -6.91
CA HIS A 62 12.59 -11.92 -7.17
C HIS A 62 12.08 -12.72 -5.97
N SER A 63 12.64 -12.49 -4.78
CA SER A 63 12.21 -13.18 -3.56
C SER A 63 10.75 -12.93 -3.21
N LEU A 64 10.21 -11.78 -3.58
CA LEU A 64 8.79 -11.45 -3.40
C LEU A 64 7.92 -12.22 -4.40
N MET A 65 8.32 -12.27 -5.67
CA MET A 65 7.64 -13.06 -6.70
C MET A 65 7.57 -14.55 -6.33
N ASP A 66 8.68 -15.12 -5.87
CA ASP A 66 8.73 -16.53 -5.46
C ASP A 66 7.77 -16.80 -4.30
N HIS A 67 7.67 -15.87 -3.35
CA HIS A 67 6.76 -16.00 -2.22
C HIS A 67 5.29 -15.90 -2.63
N LEU A 68 4.96 -14.94 -3.46
CA LEU A 68 3.58 -14.71 -3.92
C LEU A 68 3.09 -15.83 -4.84
N GLY A 69 3.98 -16.37 -5.66
CA GLY A 69 3.66 -17.43 -6.61
C GLY A 69 2.41 -17.09 -7.45
N SER A 70 1.45 -17.98 -7.45
CA SER A 70 0.16 -17.78 -8.14
C SER A 70 -0.92 -17.13 -7.27
N GLY A 71 -0.62 -16.75 -6.03
CA GLY A 71 -1.61 -16.27 -5.06
C GLY A 71 -2.48 -17.35 -4.42
N LYS A 72 -2.09 -18.63 -4.55
CA LYS A 72 -2.86 -19.79 -4.04
C LYS A 72 -3.07 -19.72 -2.54
N GLU A 73 -2.07 -19.29 -1.78
CA GLU A 73 -2.12 -19.20 -0.32
C GLU A 73 -3.21 -18.22 0.20
N TRP A 74 -3.67 -17.30 -0.67
CA TRP A 74 -4.74 -16.34 -0.40
C TRP A 74 -6.00 -16.57 -1.24
N ASP A 75 -6.16 -17.73 -1.89
CA ASP A 75 -7.26 -17.99 -2.83
C ASP A 75 -7.39 -16.97 -3.97
N LEU A 76 -6.27 -16.36 -4.36
CA LEU A 76 -6.18 -15.36 -5.43
C LEU A 76 -5.65 -15.94 -6.77
N HIS A 77 -5.82 -17.24 -7.01
CA HIS A 77 -5.34 -17.93 -8.21
C HIS A 77 -6.41 -18.11 -9.28
N THR A 78 -7.40 -17.21 -9.32
CA THR A 78 -8.53 -17.28 -10.23
C THR A 78 -8.19 -16.71 -11.62
N ARG A 79 -8.93 -17.16 -12.66
CA ARG A 79 -8.64 -16.79 -14.06
C ARG A 79 -8.98 -15.33 -14.39
N ASN A 80 -10.09 -14.82 -13.88
CA ASN A 80 -10.62 -13.50 -14.25
C ASN A 80 -10.17 -12.40 -13.29
N ASP A 81 -10.19 -12.69 -12.00
CA ASP A 81 -9.65 -11.86 -10.92
C ASP A 81 -8.40 -12.55 -10.36
N GLY A 82 -7.96 -12.16 -9.18
CA GLY A 82 -6.86 -12.81 -8.49
C GLY A 82 -5.63 -11.94 -8.34
N LEU A 83 -4.52 -12.57 -8.00
CA LEU A 83 -3.26 -11.88 -7.81
C LEU A 83 -2.60 -11.58 -9.17
N ARG A 84 -2.23 -10.33 -9.37
CA ARG A 84 -1.46 -9.87 -10.53
C ARG A 84 -0.16 -9.22 -10.08
N ILE A 85 0.93 -9.78 -10.52
CA ILE A 85 2.26 -9.20 -10.32
C ILE A 85 2.49 -8.19 -11.43
N LEU A 86 2.81 -6.96 -11.06
CA LEU A 86 3.01 -5.83 -11.94
C LEU A 86 4.47 -5.34 -11.83
N PRO A 87 5.41 -6.00 -12.51
CA PRO A 87 6.81 -5.61 -12.50
C PRO A 87 7.03 -4.29 -13.24
N PRO A 88 8.15 -3.59 -13.01
CA PRO A 88 8.50 -2.40 -13.74
C PRO A 88 8.56 -2.66 -15.26
N PHE A 89 7.92 -1.82 -16.06
CA PHE A 89 8.03 -1.87 -17.50
C PHE A 89 9.30 -1.17 -17.96
N LEU A 90 10.17 -1.93 -18.60
CA LEU A 90 11.32 -1.36 -19.30
C LEU A 90 10.89 -0.95 -20.70
N THR A 91 10.83 0.34 -20.95
CA THR A 91 10.62 0.93 -22.29
C THR A 91 11.82 1.79 -22.65
N ARG A 92 11.89 2.27 -23.90
CA ARG A 92 12.93 3.24 -24.31
C ARG A 92 12.88 4.54 -23.50
N GLU A 93 11.72 4.89 -22.99
CA GLU A 93 11.47 6.12 -22.23
C GLU A 93 11.53 5.90 -20.72
N ASN A 94 11.37 4.64 -20.25
CA ASN A 94 11.40 4.27 -18.85
C ASN A 94 12.45 3.18 -18.64
N VAL A 95 13.67 3.58 -18.29
CA VAL A 95 14.85 2.71 -18.17
C VAL A 95 15.07 2.33 -16.69
N GLY A 96 14.05 2.03 -15.92
CA GLY A 96 14.33 1.63 -14.55
C GLY A 96 13.21 1.77 -13.56
N GLU A 97 13.49 2.41 -12.46
CA GLU A 97 12.59 2.54 -11.33
C GLU A 97 11.54 3.60 -11.55
N TYR A 98 10.37 3.36 -10.96
CA TYR A 98 9.37 4.41 -10.87
C TYR A 98 9.90 5.57 -10.01
N SER A 99 9.61 6.79 -10.41
CA SER A 99 10.00 7.99 -9.65
C SER A 99 9.18 8.18 -8.37
N GLY A 100 8.03 7.48 -8.25
CA GLY A 100 7.16 7.49 -7.09
C GLY A 100 5.90 6.64 -7.31
N ASN A 101 5.02 6.61 -6.30
CA ASN A 101 3.81 5.77 -6.34
C ASN A 101 2.84 6.19 -7.45
N ILE A 102 2.72 7.48 -7.74
CA ILE A 102 1.85 7.99 -8.83
C ILE A 102 2.38 7.56 -10.20
N ASP A 103 3.70 7.61 -10.40
CA ASP A 103 4.32 7.14 -11.63
C ASP A 103 4.13 5.62 -11.82
N ALA A 104 4.28 4.87 -10.73
CA ALA A 104 4.02 3.44 -10.71
C ALA A 104 2.55 3.10 -11.05
N LEU A 105 1.58 3.82 -10.49
CA LEU A 105 0.16 3.67 -10.79
C LEU A 105 -0.14 4.03 -12.26
N ARG A 106 0.40 5.14 -12.76
CA ARG A 106 0.23 5.58 -14.15
C ARG A 106 0.76 4.54 -15.12
N SER A 107 1.94 3.99 -14.86
CA SER A 107 2.56 2.96 -15.70
C SER A 107 1.72 1.67 -15.74
N ASN A 108 0.98 1.39 -14.65
CA ASN A 108 0.09 0.24 -14.54
C ASN A 108 -1.40 0.57 -14.77
N ALA A 109 -1.72 1.76 -15.31
CA ALA A 109 -3.10 2.17 -15.56
C ALA A 109 -3.89 1.21 -16.47
N GLY A 110 -3.20 0.45 -17.32
CA GLY A 110 -3.81 -0.60 -18.12
C GLY A 110 -4.45 -1.72 -17.30
N PHE A 111 -3.91 -2.05 -16.12
CA PHE A 111 -4.52 -3.00 -15.20
C PHE A 111 -5.80 -2.41 -14.59
N LEU A 112 -5.74 -1.18 -14.09
CA LEU A 112 -6.89 -0.47 -13.54
C LEU A 112 -8.04 -0.37 -14.56
N ARG A 113 -7.75 0.07 -15.78
CA ARG A 113 -8.77 0.25 -16.84
C ARG A 113 -9.44 -1.05 -17.30
N ARG A 114 -8.76 -2.19 -17.18
CA ARG A 114 -9.34 -3.50 -17.51
C ARG A 114 -10.14 -4.12 -16.37
N SER A 115 -9.98 -3.58 -15.17
CA SER A 115 -10.73 -4.02 -13.99
C SER A 115 -12.19 -3.58 -14.09
N ARG A 116 -13.08 -4.39 -13.55
CA ARG A 116 -14.53 -4.13 -13.53
C ARG A 116 -14.98 -3.46 -12.23
N GLN A 117 -14.08 -3.39 -11.27
CA GLN A 117 -14.34 -2.84 -9.95
C GLN A 117 -14.37 -1.32 -10.00
N GLU A 118 -15.31 -0.76 -9.27
CA GLU A 118 -15.54 0.69 -9.19
C GLU A 118 -14.61 1.36 -8.18
N TYR A 119 -14.28 0.64 -7.10
CA TYR A 119 -13.46 1.15 -6.02
C TYR A 119 -12.08 0.51 -6.03
N VAL A 120 -11.09 1.28 -5.60
CA VAL A 120 -9.69 0.83 -5.51
C VAL A 120 -9.17 1.11 -4.09
N ILE A 121 -8.67 0.08 -3.43
CA ILE A 121 -7.89 0.22 -2.19
C ILE A 121 -6.42 0.28 -2.58
N LEU A 122 -5.77 1.39 -2.24
CA LEU A 122 -4.32 1.54 -2.39
C LEU A 122 -3.67 1.28 -1.04
N SER A 123 -2.67 0.42 -0.97
CA SER A 123 -1.96 0.15 0.29
C SER A 123 -0.49 -0.09 0.05
N ALA A 124 0.34 0.43 0.95
CA ALA A 124 1.74 0.08 1.00
C ALA A 124 1.94 -1.34 1.53
N SER A 125 3.05 -1.95 1.15
CA SER A 125 3.37 -3.34 1.51
C SER A 125 4.09 -3.49 2.85
N HIS A 126 4.47 -2.41 3.49
CA HIS A 126 5.34 -2.40 4.69
C HIS A 126 4.59 -2.17 6.01
N THR A 127 3.29 -1.94 5.94
CA THR A 127 2.48 -1.68 7.14
C THR A 127 1.90 -2.98 7.70
N VAL A 128 2.14 -3.24 8.98
CA VAL A 128 1.64 -4.43 9.69
C VAL A 128 0.52 -4.02 10.63
N PHE A 129 -0.69 -4.35 10.25
CA PHE A 129 -1.90 -4.12 11.07
C PHE A 129 -2.95 -5.17 10.73
N ASN A 130 -3.92 -5.34 11.61
CA ASN A 130 -5.05 -6.23 11.41
C ASN A 130 -6.33 -5.42 11.29
N THR A 131 -6.93 -5.43 10.10
CA THR A 131 -8.17 -4.70 9.83
C THR A 131 -9.01 -5.38 8.76
N THR A 132 -10.25 -4.92 8.66
CA THR A 132 -11.09 -5.14 7.47
C THR A 132 -11.45 -3.79 6.86
N TYR A 133 -11.59 -3.75 5.55
CA TYR A 133 -11.89 -2.52 4.81
C TYR A 133 -13.38 -2.26 4.61
N TYR A 134 -14.28 -3.02 5.29
CA TYR A 134 -15.72 -2.88 5.13
C TYR A 134 -16.22 -1.51 5.58
N ASP A 135 -15.82 -1.08 6.78
CA ASP A 135 -16.28 0.19 7.36
C ASP A 135 -15.69 1.37 6.59
N MET A 136 -14.43 1.27 6.15
CA MET A 136 -13.80 2.28 5.30
C MET A 136 -14.55 2.45 3.99
N LEU A 137 -14.91 1.36 3.31
CA LEU A 137 -15.68 1.44 2.06
C LEU A 137 -17.10 1.95 2.28
N ALA A 138 -17.75 1.51 3.36
CA ALA A 138 -19.09 2.00 3.70
C ALA A 138 -19.08 3.52 3.93
N GLU A 139 -18.10 4.03 4.63
CA GLU A 139 -17.90 5.45 4.86
C GLU A 139 -17.60 6.21 3.57
N HIS A 140 -16.73 5.67 2.71
CA HIS A 140 -16.40 6.23 1.41
C HIS A 140 -17.67 6.43 0.55
N ILE A 141 -18.51 5.41 0.48
CA ILE A 141 -19.76 5.45 -0.28
C ILE A 141 -20.75 6.43 0.37
N ARG A 142 -20.88 6.40 1.71
CA ARG A 142 -21.80 7.26 2.45
C ARG A 142 -21.47 8.74 2.31
N SER A 143 -20.19 9.08 2.38
CA SER A 143 -19.70 10.46 2.27
C SER A 143 -19.59 10.96 0.83
N ASN A 144 -19.75 10.05 -0.15
CA ASN A 144 -19.52 10.34 -1.57
C ASN A 144 -18.16 11.03 -1.80
N ALA A 145 -17.14 10.57 -1.09
CA ALA A 145 -15.80 11.11 -1.19
C ALA A 145 -15.08 10.60 -2.43
N ASP A 146 -14.20 11.40 -3.01
CA ASP A 146 -13.32 10.96 -4.08
C ASP A 146 -12.15 10.12 -3.53
N ILE A 147 -11.67 10.46 -2.33
CA ILE A 147 -10.58 9.77 -1.65
C ILE A 147 -10.94 9.66 -0.17
N THR A 148 -10.75 8.47 0.41
CA THR A 148 -10.86 8.22 1.85
C THR A 148 -9.53 7.68 2.35
N MET A 149 -9.03 8.23 3.43
CA MET A 149 -7.74 7.87 4.02
C MET A 149 -7.93 7.26 5.40
N MET A 150 -7.17 6.22 5.72
CA MET A 150 -7.08 5.71 7.08
C MET A 150 -6.05 6.51 7.87
N TYR A 151 -6.37 6.77 9.12
CA TYR A 151 -5.43 7.42 10.03
C TYR A 151 -5.47 6.80 11.42
N VAL A 152 -4.43 7.00 12.17
CA VAL A 152 -4.35 6.66 13.60
C VAL A 152 -4.05 7.93 14.40
N LYS A 153 -4.69 8.08 15.56
CA LYS A 153 -4.32 9.15 16.49
C LYS A 153 -2.98 8.81 17.12
N ALA A 154 -1.97 9.59 16.80
CA ALA A 154 -0.63 9.44 17.31
C ALA A 154 -0.27 10.67 18.16
N ARG A 155 0.43 10.44 19.26
CA ARG A 155 1.06 11.57 19.99
C ARG A 155 2.34 11.93 19.24
N PRO A 156 2.64 13.23 19.07
CA PRO A 156 3.90 13.67 18.44
C PRO A 156 5.15 13.04 19.08
N SER A 157 5.10 12.75 20.38
CA SER A 157 6.16 12.07 21.13
C SER A 157 6.39 10.62 20.73
N ASP A 158 5.44 9.97 20.10
CA ASP A 158 5.50 8.55 19.74
C ASP A 158 6.15 8.34 18.35
N ILE A 159 6.47 9.43 17.67
CA ILE A 159 7.01 9.44 16.31
C ILE A 159 8.46 9.89 16.36
N ASP A 160 9.33 9.07 15.80
CA ASP A 160 10.75 9.43 15.65
C ASP A 160 10.98 10.21 14.36
N TYR A 161 10.99 11.52 14.48
CA TYR A 161 11.27 12.43 13.35
C TYR A 161 12.75 12.46 12.93
N SER A 162 13.64 11.86 13.72
CA SER A 162 15.10 11.87 13.45
C SER A 162 15.50 10.84 12.40
N VAL A 163 14.66 9.86 12.16
CA VAL A 163 14.88 8.86 11.13
C VAL A 163 14.53 9.49 9.78
N ALA A 164 15.55 9.90 9.04
CA ALA A 164 15.41 10.29 7.65
C ALA A 164 15.07 9.04 6.82
N SER A 165 13.86 8.51 7.00
CA SER A 165 13.33 7.46 6.15
C SER A 165 12.90 8.11 4.82
N ASN A 166 13.02 7.36 3.72
CA ASN A 166 12.42 7.78 2.45
C ASN A 166 10.88 7.77 2.51
N ASP A 167 10.33 7.31 3.62
CA ASP A 167 8.90 7.29 3.89
C ASP A 167 8.47 8.65 4.42
N SER A 168 7.48 9.22 3.77
CA SER A 168 6.90 10.50 4.17
C SER A 168 5.98 10.29 5.37
N HIS A 169 6.28 10.96 6.48
CA HIS A 169 5.32 11.08 7.56
C HIS A 169 4.28 12.12 7.17
N ALA A 170 3.02 11.73 7.16
CA ALA A 170 1.92 12.62 6.84
C ALA A 170 0.93 12.70 8.00
N PHE A 171 0.51 13.91 8.32
CA PHE A 171 -0.47 14.20 9.37
C PHE A 171 -1.60 15.01 8.78
N ALA A 172 -2.80 14.83 9.30
CA ALA A 172 -3.96 15.52 8.80
C ALA A 172 -4.69 16.30 9.89
N ASP A 173 -5.15 17.49 9.52
CA ASP A 173 -6.24 18.15 10.21
C ASP A 173 -7.56 17.58 9.71
N VAL A 174 -8.39 17.13 10.64
CA VAL A 174 -9.68 16.47 10.33
C VAL A 174 -10.75 17.11 11.16
N ASP A 175 -11.79 17.59 10.52
CA ASP A 175 -12.93 18.20 11.20
C ASP A 175 -13.84 17.17 11.88
N GLU A 176 -14.88 17.65 12.59
CA GLU A 176 -15.85 16.82 13.32
C GLU A 176 -16.65 15.88 12.38
N THR A 177 -16.71 16.18 11.09
CA THR A 177 -17.42 15.37 10.08
C THR A 177 -16.51 14.28 9.47
N GLY A 178 -15.22 14.28 9.81
CA GLY A 178 -14.22 13.36 9.24
C GLY A 178 -13.60 13.89 7.93
N ARG A 179 -13.85 15.14 7.55
CA ARG A 179 -13.27 15.73 6.35
C ARG A 179 -11.85 16.23 6.64
N VAL A 180 -10.93 15.85 5.78
CA VAL A 180 -9.55 16.35 5.82
C VAL A 180 -9.52 17.80 5.34
N LEU A 181 -9.01 18.70 6.17
CA LEU A 181 -8.89 20.13 5.90
C LEU A 181 -7.49 20.48 5.40
N GLU A 182 -6.47 19.87 6.01
CA GLU A 182 -5.07 20.12 5.68
C GLU A 182 -4.23 18.86 5.89
N ILE A 183 -3.13 18.74 5.13
CA ILE A 183 -2.16 17.65 5.27
C ILE A 183 -0.77 18.26 5.43
N GLU A 184 -0.09 17.90 6.51
CA GLU A 184 1.33 18.19 6.72
C GLU A 184 2.17 16.98 6.30
N VAL A 185 3.17 17.20 5.47
CA VAL A 185 4.11 16.15 5.02
C VAL A 185 5.50 16.44 5.55
N ASN A 186 6.08 15.48 6.25
CA ASN A 186 7.42 15.56 6.84
C ASN A 186 7.66 16.81 7.71
N PRO A 187 6.75 17.17 8.64
CA PRO A 187 7.02 18.28 9.54
C PRO A 187 8.15 17.95 10.51
N ASN A 188 8.90 18.95 10.96
CA ASN A 188 9.87 18.77 12.05
C ASN A 188 9.20 18.35 13.37
N VAL A 189 8.01 18.88 13.61
CA VAL A 189 7.09 18.49 14.69
C VAL A 189 5.70 18.59 14.11
N ALA A 190 4.89 17.54 14.26
CA ALA A 190 3.52 17.53 13.75
C ALA A 190 2.63 18.52 14.51
N SER A 191 1.86 19.31 13.78
CA SER A 191 0.82 20.20 14.33
C SER A 191 -0.49 19.44 14.57
N TYR A 192 -0.72 18.35 13.85
CA TYR A 192 -1.96 17.57 13.89
C TYR A 192 -1.74 16.18 14.49
N PRO A 193 -2.76 15.64 15.23
CA PRO A 193 -2.63 14.35 15.90
C PRO A 193 -2.97 13.14 15.01
N ASN A 194 -3.48 13.36 13.81
CA ASN A 194 -3.95 12.30 12.94
C ASN A 194 -2.84 11.89 11.96
N TYR A 195 -2.10 10.84 12.33
CA TYR A 195 -1.08 10.26 11.47
C TYR A 195 -1.73 9.42 10.36
N LEU A 196 -1.51 9.80 9.11
CA LEU A 196 -2.06 9.11 7.95
C LEU A 196 -1.34 7.78 7.75
N MET A 197 -2.12 6.73 7.56
CA MET A 197 -1.61 5.42 7.19
C MET A 197 -1.52 5.33 5.65
N ASP A 198 -0.57 4.55 5.17
CA ASP A 198 -0.39 4.28 3.74
C ASP A 198 -1.45 3.28 3.21
N VAL A 199 -2.72 3.61 3.44
CA VAL A 199 -3.91 2.84 2.98
C VAL A 199 -4.98 3.79 2.48
#